data_ab42fa173b43e0ac6c959e872a1cdeb8
#
_entry.id   ab42fa173b43e0ac6c959e872a1cdeb8
#
_cell.length_a   1.000
_cell.length_b   1.000
_cell.length_c   1.000
_cell.angle_alpha   90.00
_cell.angle_beta   90.00
_cell.angle_gamma   90.00
#
_symmetry.space_group_name_H-M   'P 1'
#
loop_
_entity.id
_entity.type
_entity.pdbx_description
1 polymer ?
#
loop_
_entity_poly.entity_id
_entity_poly.type
_entity_poly.pdbx_seq_one_letter_code
_entity_poly.pdbx_strand_id
1 'polypeptide(L)'
;LADLAGLATAEPAIPMISSVTGAVLEAGQGGPDYWWRNLREPVRFRDAVCAAAGAGAGLFIEIGPNPALQSYLRETLREMGAAGAALPSLRRREAEACTAAADPFAAIADRAFAQGADPRGGPAYAGPATRRGLPATPFARTPLWWTPSPEAVPLTAPVAEHPLLGFRVGQAPGTWQRHLDTAAEPWLADHS
;
A
#
# COMPACT_ATOMS: atom_id res chain seq x y z
N LEU A 1 2.46 22.71 9.29
CA LEU A 1 2.51 23.76 8.22
C LEU A 1 3.81 24.55 8.27
N ALA A 2 4.34 24.88 9.47
CA ALA A 2 5.62 25.60 9.58
C ALA A 2 6.77 24.89 8.85
N ASP A 3 6.84 23.54 8.96
CA ASP A 3 7.87 22.72 8.33
C ASP A 3 7.75 22.67 6.79
N LEU A 4 6.58 23.04 6.26
CA LEU A 4 6.31 23.11 4.82
C LEU A 4 6.40 24.53 4.24
N ALA A 5 6.63 25.55 5.07
CA ALA A 5 6.61 26.95 4.65
C ALA A 5 7.65 27.28 3.56
N GLY A 6 8.71 26.48 3.46
CA GLY A 6 9.75 26.63 2.41
C GLY A 6 9.53 25.77 1.16
N LEU A 7 8.39 25.06 1.06
CA LEU A 7 8.11 24.19 -0.07
C LEU A 7 7.82 25.02 -1.32
N ALA A 8 8.75 25.01 -2.26
CA ALA A 8 8.54 25.57 -3.60
C ALA A 8 8.04 24.46 -4.52
N THR A 9 6.93 24.70 -5.20
CA THR A 9 6.37 23.76 -6.17
C THR A 9 6.61 24.28 -7.58
N ALA A 10 7.14 23.40 -8.42
CA ALA A 10 7.27 23.66 -9.85
C ALA A 10 6.03 23.17 -10.60
N GLU A 11 5.86 23.61 -11.82
CA GLU A 11 4.87 23.05 -12.72
C GLU A 11 5.16 21.56 -12.97
N PRO A 12 4.16 20.67 -12.87
CA PRO A 12 4.35 19.27 -13.16
C PRO A 12 4.78 19.05 -14.60
N ALA A 13 5.89 18.35 -14.83
CA ALA A 13 6.35 17.99 -16.18
C ALA A 13 5.41 16.98 -16.88
N ILE A 14 4.60 16.27 -16.12
CA ILE A 14 3.55 15.36 -16.59
C ILE A 14 2.24 15.83 -15.96
N PRO A 15 1.14 15.91 -16.70
CA PRO A 15 -0.14 16.32 -16.14
C PRO A 15 -0.49 15.49 -14.89
N MET A 16 -0.73 16.15 -13.78
CA MET A 16 -1.10 15.53 -12.51
C MET A 16 -2.54 15.87 -12.17
N ILE A 17 -3.34 14.85 -11.94
CA ILE A 17 -4.71 15.00 -11.44
C ILE A 17 -4.70 14.73 -9.94
N SER A 18 -5.16 15.71 -9.18
CA SER A 18 -5.14 15.67 -7.73
C SER A 18 -6.37 14.96 -7.18
N SER A 19 -6.16 14.02 -6.26
CA SER A 19 -7.24 13.43 -5.47
C SER A 19 -7.77 14.34 -4.36
N VAL A 20 -7.16 15.50 -4.13
CA VAL A 20 -7.67 16.54 -3.22
C VAL A 20 -8.75 17.37 -3.90
N THR A 21 -8.53 17.71 -5.16
CA THR A 21 -9.46 18.56 -5.91
C THR A 21 -10.34 17.78 -6.90
N GLY A 22 -9.92 16.58 -7.30
CA GLY A 22 -10.54 15.82 -8.38
C GLY A 22 -10.24 16.36 -9.77
N ALA A 23 -9.29 17.27 -9.90
CA ALA A 23 -8.97 18.00 -11.13
C ALA A 23 -7.46 18.07 -11.37
N VAL A 24 -7.06 18.59 -12.54
CA VAL A 24 -5.65 18.85 -12.85
C VAL A 24 -5.05 19.80 -11.82
N LEU A 25 -3.86 19.47 -11.36
CA LEU A 25 -3.08 20.31 -10.45
C LEU A 25 -2.28 21.32 -11.28
N GLU A 26 -2.62 22.59 -11.13
CA GLU A 26 -1.96 23.67 -11.82
C GLU A 26 -0.65 24.09 -11.13
N ALA A 27 0.19 24.82 -11.84
CA ALA A 27 1.42 25.38 -11.29
C ALA A 27 1.16 26.19 -10.02
N GLY A 28 1.98 25.99 -9.01
CA GLY A 28 1.87 26.70 -7.72
C GLY A 28 0.78 26.19 -6.76
N GLN A 29 -0.08 25.27 -7.19
CA GLN A 29 -1.15 24.74 -6.31
C GLN A 29 -0.67 23.69 -5.31
N GLY A 30 0.53 23.13 -5.47
CA GLY A 30 1.08 22.08 -4.58
C GLY A 30 1.74 22.59 -3.30
N GLY A 31 1.40 23.80 -2.83
CA GLY A 31 1.98 24.44 -1.64
C GLY A 31 1.52 23.80 -0.31
N PRO A 32 1.93 24.40 0.83
CA PRO A 32 1.63 23.88 2.17
C PRO A 32 0.15 23.62 2.42
N ASP A 33 -0.73 24.49 1.94
CA ASP A 33 -2.19 24.35 2.11
C ASP A 33 -2.75 23.16 1.35
N TYR A 34 -2.20 22.85 0.16
CA TYR A 34 -2.57 21.66 -0.59
C TYR A 34 -2.28 20.39 0.22
N TRP A 35 -1.09 20.29 0.81
CA TRP A 35 -0.69 19.12 1.61
C TRP A 35 -1.49 19.01 2.90
N TRP A 36 -1.85 20.14 3.51
CA TRP A 36 -2.76 20.15 4.63
C TRP A 36 -4.15 19.62 4.27
N ARG A 37 -4.70 20.07 3.15
CA ARG A 37 -5.98 19.56 2.63
C ARG A 37 -5.91 18.09 2.28
N ASN A 38 -4.81 17.64 1.70
CA ASN A 38 -4.58 16.23 1.39
C ASN A 38 -4.69 15.31 2.61
N LEU A 39 -4.28 15.80 3.80
CA LEU A 39 -4.37 15.06 5.07
C LEU A 39 -5.76 15.15 5.72
N ARG A 40 -6.54 16.19 5.45
CA ARG A 40 -7.74 16.52 6.21
C ARG A 40 -9.03 16.37 5.44
N GLU A 41 -9.01 16.55 4.14
CA GLU A 41 -10.20 16.50 3.31
C GLU A 41 -10.46 15.08 2.76
N PRO A 42 -11.70 14.78 2.39
CA PRO A 42 -12.02 13.52 1.73
C PRO A 42 -11.25 13.34 0.42
N VAL A 43 -10.79 12.13 0.18
CA VAL A 43 -10.11 11.77 -1.08
C VAL A 43 -11.13 11.73 -2.22
N ARG A 44 -10.97 12.59 -3.22
CA ARG A 44 -11.81 12.69 -4.42
C ARG A 44 -11.32 11.75 -5.53
N PHE A 45 -11.15 10.47 -5.18
CA PHE A 45 -10.58 9.49 -6.09
C PHE A 45 -11.43 9.30 -7.35
N ARG A 46 -12.75 9.17 -7.17
CA ARG A 46 -13.69 9.02 -8.29
C ARG A 46 -13.60 10.19 -9.27
N ASP A 47 -13.61 11.42 -8.76
CA ASP A 47 -13.53 12.62 -9.58
C ASP A 47 -12.20 12.67 -10.36
N ALA A 48 -11.09 12.30 -9.70
CA ALA A 48 -9.78 12.23 -10.33
C ALA A 48 -9.73 11.17 -11.45
N VAL A 49 -10.34 10.02 -11.27
CA VAL A 49 -10.45 8.97 -12.31
C VAL A 49 -11.29 9.47 -13.48
N CYS A 50 -12.42 10.12 -13.18
CA CYS A 50 -13.28 10.73 -14.21
C CYS A 50 -12.53 11.77 -15.03
N ALA A 51 -11.77 12.65 -14.39
CA ALA A 51 -10.96 13.66 -15.06
C ALA A 51 -9.88 13.03 -15.95
N ALA A 52 -9.18 12.00 -15.45
CA ALA A 52 -8.17 11.28 -16.22
C ALA A 52 -8.76 10.58 -17.45
N ALA A 53 -9.86 9.86 -17.29
CA ALA A 53 -10.55 9.19 -18.38
C ALA A 53 -11.07 10.20 -19.41
N GLY A 54 -11.64 11.33 -18.96
CA GLY A 54 -12.08 12.43 -19.81
C GLY A 54 -10.92 13.09 -20.58
N ALA A 55 -9.71 13.08 -20.05
CA ALA A 55 -8.50 13.52 -20.73
C ALA A 55 -7.90 12.46 -21.67
N GLY A 56 -8.55 11.31 -21.86
CA GLY A 56 -8.15 10.26 -22.79
C GLY A 56 -7.29 9.14 -22.16
N ALA A 57 -7.14 9.08 -20.85
CA ALA A 57 -6.45 7.96 -20.22
C ALA A 57 -7.27 6.68 -20.39
N GLY A 58 -6.73 5.71 -21.12
CA GLY A 58 -7.32 4.38 -21.33
C GLY A 58 -6.68 3.28 -20.50
N LEU A 59 -5.52 3.53 -19.88
CA LEU A 59 -4.81 2.60 -19.04
C LEU A 59 -4.47 3.24 -17.69
N PHE A 60 -4.87 2.57 -16.61
CA PHE A 60 -4.62 2.99 -15.24
C PHE A 60 -3.72 1.97 -14.54
N ILE A 61 -2.59 2.38 -14.05
CA ILE A 61 -1.66 1.52 -13.34
C ILE A 61 -1.61 1.95 -11.88
N GLU A 62 -2.08 1.08 -10.98
CA GLU A 62 -1.97 1.30 -9.55
C GLU A 62 -0.57 0.93 -9.07
N ILE A 63 0.19 1.91 -8.62
CA ILE A 63 1.54 1.73 -8.09
C ILE A 63 1.46 1.52 -6.58
N GLY A 64 1.74 0.30 -6.15
CA GLY A 64 1.70 -0.05 -4.74
C GLY A 64 2.00 -1.53 -4.48
N PRO A 65 2.26 -1.90 -3.21
CA PRO A 65 2.58 -3.29 -2.85
C PRO A 65 1.39 -4.25 -2.99
N ASN A 66 0.18 -3.72 -2.90
CA ASN A 66 -1.07 -4.47 -3.05
C ASN A 66 -2.12 -3.63 -3.80
N PRO A 67 -2.94 -4.26 -4.64
CA PRO A 67 -4.02 -3.58 -5.34
C PRO A 67 -5.17 -3.28 -4.37
N ALA A 68 -5.30 -2.04 -3.95
CA ALA A 68 -6.38 -1.56 -3.09
C ALA A 68 -7.47 -0.81 -3.85
N LEU A 69 -7.10 -0.17 -4.97
CA LEU A 69 -7.98 0.76 -5.71
C LEU A 69 -8.59 0.14 -7.00
N GLN A 70 -8.22 -1.09 -7.34
CA GLN A 70 -8.62 -1.74 -8.60
C GLN A 70 -10.14 -1.88 -8.76
N SER A 71 -10.86 -2.19 -7.68
CA SER A 71 -12.32 -2.30 -7.70
C SER A 71 -12.97 -0.95 -7.95
N TYR A 72 -12.53 0.08 -7.26
CA TYR A 72 -13.03 1.45 -7.41
C TYR A 72 -12.74 2.02 -8.81
N LEU A 73 -11.55 1.75 -9.36
CA LEU A 73 -11.21 2.12 -10.73
C LEU A 73 -12.17 1.51 -11.74
N ARG A 74 -12.35 0.18 -11.69
CA ARG A 74 -13.23 -0.54 -12.62
C ARG A 74 -14.69 -0.12 -12.49
N GLU A 75 -15.15 0.09 -11.26
CA GLU A 75 -16.53 0.55 -11.02
C GLU A 75 -16.74 1.95 -11.60
N THR A 76 -15.81 2.89 -11.33
CA THR A 76 -15.90 4.25 -11.87
C THR A 76 -15.89 4.27 -13.40
N LEU A 77 -14.96 3.52 -14.03
CA LEU A 77 -14.89 3.42 -15.49
C LEU A 77 -16.16 2.82 -16.09
N ARG A 78 -16.73 1.78 -15.46
CA ARG A 78 -17.99 1.16 -15.87
C ARG A 78 -19.17 2.12 -15.77
N GLU A 79 -19.26 2.89 -14.67
CA GLU A 79 -20.33 3.89 -14.47
C GLU A 79 -20.27 5.01 -15.52
N MET A 80 -19.06 5.39 -15.92
CA MET A 80 -18.85 6.38 -16.97
C MET A 80 -19.11 5.85 -18.39
N GLY A 81 -19.23 4.53 -18.56
CA GLY A 81 -19.22 3.91 -19.88
C GLY A 81 -17.89 4.08 -20.62
N ALA A 82 -16.80 4.37 -19.90
CA ALA A 82 -15.49 4.58 -20.47
C ALA A 82 -14.76 3.24 -20.69
N ALA A 83 -14.22 3.05 -21.89
CA ALA A 83 -13.32 1.95 -22.16
C ALA A 83 -11.98 2.24 -21.45
N GLY A 84 -11.53 1.32 -20.58
CA GLY A 84 -10.26 1.45 -19.89
C GLY A 84 -9.86 0.19 -19.15
N ALA A 85 -8.54 0.02 -18.99
CA ALA A 85 -7.96 -1.09 -18.26
C ALA A 85 -7.33 -0.61 -16.95
N ALA A 86 -7.48 -1.39 -15.87
CA ALA A 86 -6.87 -1.14 -14.58
C ALA A 86 -5.93 -2.29 -14.23
N LEU A 87 -4.63 -1.99 -14.12
CA LEU A 87 -3.57 -2.94 -13.83
C LEU A 87 -2.91 -2.63 -12.48
N PRO A 88 -2.68 -3.62 -11.62
CA PRO A 88 -1.85 -3.44 -10.43
C PRO A 88 -0.37 -3.54 -10.81
N SER A 89 0.49 -2.76 -10.15
CA SER A 89 1.94 -2.88 -10.30
C SER A 89 2.48 -4.13 -9.62
N LEU A 90 2.06 -4.39 -8.40
CA LEU A 90 2.47 -5.54 -7.62
C LEU A 90 1.28 -6.26 -7.01
N ARG A 91 1.45 -7.55 -6.76
CA ARG A 91 0.54 -8.37 -5.94
C ARG A 91 1.38 -9.16 -4.94
N ARG A 92 0.94 -9.24 -3.73
CA ARG A 92 1.66 -9.92 -2.65
C ARG A 92 2.11 -11.34 -3.02
N ARG A 93 1.24 -12.12 -3.64
CA ARG A 93 1.56 -13.49 -4.09
C ARG A 93 2.59 -13.53 -5.21
N GLU A 94 2.59 -12.55 -6.10
CA GLU A 94 3.56 -12.46 -7.20
C GLU A 94 4.92 -12.01 -6.65
N ALA A 95 4.94 -11.14 -5.65
CA ALA A 95 6.18 -10.72 -4.97
C ALA A 95 6.83 -11.87 -4.17
N GLU A 96 6.03 -12.72 -3.55
CA GLU A 96 6.52 -13.90 -2.82
C GLU A 96 7.05 -14.99 -3.76
N ALA A 97 6.53 -15.06 -4.98
CA ALA A 97 6.97 -16.01 -6.02
C ALA A 97 8.16 -15.51 -6.87
N CYS A 98 8.52 -14.22 -6.73
CA CYS A 98 9.65 -13.65 -7.44
C CYS A 98 10.95 -14.25 -6.91
N THR A 99 11.52 -15.16 -7.69
CA THR A 99 12.94 -15.53 -7.55
C THR A 99 13.79 -14.32 -7.94
N ALA A 100 15.00 -14.21 -7.39
CA ALA A 100 15.92 -13.09 -7.63
C ALA A 100 16.23 -12.78 -9.12
N ALA A 101 15.75 -13.61 -10.05
CA ALA A 101 15.94 -13.49 -11.49
C ALA A 101 14.75 -12.86 -12.24
N ALA A 102 13.58 -12.67 -11.62
CA ALA A 102 12.40 -12.13 -12.29
C ALA A 102 12.13 -10.69 -11.83
N ASP A 103 12.23 -9.74 -12.76
CA ASP A 103 11.83 -8.37 -12.54
C ASP A 103 10.28 -8.27 -12.55
N PRO A 104 9.62 -7.98 -11.42
CA PRO A 104 8.17 -7.86 -11.36
C PRO A 104 7.65 -6.72 -12.23
N PHE A 105 8.47 -5.72 -12.53
CA PHE A 105 8.08 -4.58 -13.37
C PHE A 105 8.07 -4.92 -14.86
N ALA A 106 8.86 -5.90 -15.31
CA ALA A 106 8.79 -6.38 -16.68
C ALA A 106 7.41 -6.94 -17.00
N ALA A 107 6.82 -7.71 -16.08
CA ALA A 107 5.47 -8.26 -16.26
C ALA A 107 4.38 -7.16 -16.35
N ILE A 108 4.60 -6.00 -15.73
CA ILE A 108 3.68 -4.85 -15.85
C ILE A 108 3.81 -4.23 -17.23
N ALA A 109 5.03 -4.07 -17.72
CA ALA A 109 5.29 -3.53 -19.04
C ALA A 109 4.64 -4.40 -20.13
N ASP A 110 4.75 -5.73 -20.01
CA ASP A 110 4.11 -6.68 -20.92
C ASP A 110 2.59 -6.59 -20.88
N ARG A 111 1.99 -6.50 -19.69
CA ARG A 111 0.54 -6.32 -19.52
C ARG A 111 0.07 -4.98 -20.07
N ALA A 112 0.83 -3.90 -19.85
CA ALA A 112 0.53 -2.58 -20.38
C ALA A 112 0.60 -2.58 -21.91
N PHE A 113 1.62 -3.21 -22.47
CA PHE A 113 1.76 -3.39 -23.91
C PHE A 113 0.57 -4.16 -24.52
N ALA A 114 0.14 -5.25 -23.86
CA ALA A 114 -1.03 -6.02 -24.28
C ALA A 114 -2.34 -5.19 -24.24
N GLN A 115 -2.38 -4.09 -23.48
CA GLN A 115 -3.49 -3.13 -23.42
C GLN A 115 -3.30 -1.94 -24.38
N GLY A 116 -2.29 -1.98 -25.25
CA GLY A 116 -2.05 -0.96 -26.27
C GLY A 116 -1.08 0.15 -25.88
N ALA A 117 -0.49 0.10 -24.68
CA ALA A 117 0.57 1.02 -24.31
C ALA A 117 1.91 0.62 -24.93
N ASP A 118 2.70 1.57 -25.39
CA ASP A 118 4.10 1.31 -25.76
C ASP A 118 5.04 1.87 -24.69
N PRO A 119 5.47 1.06 -23.72
CA PRO A 119 6.35 1.52 -22.67
C PRO A 119 7.76 1.86 -23.17
N ARG A 120 8.14 1.39 -24.37
CA ARG A 120 9.49 1.61 -24.94
C ARG A 120 9.69 3.02 -25.47
N GLY A 121 8.61 3.72 -25.86
CA GLY A 121 8.64 5.10 -26.34
C GLY A 121 8.69 6.15 -25.22
N GLY A 122 8.61 5.74 -23.94
CA GLY A 122 8.63 6.67 -22.82
C GLY A 122 10.03 7.18 -22.48
N PRO A 123 10.17 8.41 -21.98
CA PRO A 123 11.46 8.97 -21.58
C PRO A 123 12.16 8.18 -20.47
N ALA A 124 11.42 7.34 -19.72
CA ALA A 124 11.98 6.46 -18.71
C ALA A 124 12.87 5.34 -19.26
N TYR A 125 12.74 5.01 -20.55
CA TYR A 125 13.53 3.98 -21.24
C TYR A 125 14.63 4.56 -22.13
N ALA A 126 14.77 5.88 -22.19
CA ALA A 126 15.68 6.56 -23.12
C ALA A 126 17.13 6.64 -22.64
N GLY A 127 17.54 5.98 -21.57
CA GLY A 127 18.92 6.03 -21.09
C GLY A 127 19.21 5.09 -19.92
N PRO A 128 20.49 4.91 -19.56
CA PRO A 128 20.85 4.13 -18.41
C PRO A 128 20.17 4.72 -17.16
N ALA A 129 19.44 3.88 -16.42
CA ALA A 129 18.78 4.25 -15.19
C ALA A 129 19.80 4.76 -14.18
N THR A 130 20.04 6.07 -14.15
CA THR A 130 20.79 6.70 -13.07
C THR A 130 19.88 6.70 -11.85
N ARG A 131 20.10 5.78 -10.93
CA ARG A 131 19.56 5.88 -9.58
C ARG A 131 20.17 7.13 -8.94
N ARG A 132 19.52 8.27 -9.12
CA ARG A 132 19.79 9.41 -8.25
C ARG A 132 19.33 9.00 -6.87
N GLY A 133 20.22 9.13 -5.88
CA GLY A 133 19.89 8.79 -4.50
C GLY A 133 18.66 9.58 -4.05
N LEU A 134 17.52 8.91 -4.05
CA LEU A 134 16.36 9.46 -3.38
C LEU A 134 16.68 9.54 -1.89
N PRO A 135 16.38 10.65 -1.22
CA PRO A 135 16.56 10.73 0.22
C PRO A 135 15.74 9.60 0.85
N ALA A 136 16.41 8.76 1.64
CA ALA A 136 15.72 7.74 2.41
C ALA A 136 14.76 8.45 3.38
N THR A 137 13.54 7.91 3.51
CA THR A 137 12.62 8.38 4.55
C THR A 137 13.32 8.31 5.90
N PRO A 138 13.43 9.40 6.66
CA PRO A 138 14.09 9.40 7.95
C PRO A 138 13.22 8.69 8.98
N PHE A 139 13.24 7.37 8.95
CA PHE A 139 12.60 6.59 10.01
C PHE A 139 13.47 6.66 11.27
N ALA A 140 12.90 7.12 12.37
CA ALA A 140 13.44 6.83 13.69
C ALA A 140 13.34 5.31 13.91
N ARG A 141 14.45 4.61 13.73
CA ARG A 141 14.48 3.16 13.88
C ARG A 141 14.44 2.81 15.36
N THR A 142 13.24 2.59 15.88
CA THR A 142 13.05 1.97 17.19
C THR A 142 12.85 0.47 16.95
N PRO A 143 13.66 -0.41 17.54
CA PRO A 143 13.43 -1.84 17.45
C PRO A 143 12.12 -2.18 18.17
N LEU A 144 11.09 -2.49 17.41
CA LEU A 144 9.80 -2.94 17.90
C LEU A 144 9.72 -4.48 17.78
N TRP A 145 10.73 -5.16 18.28
CA TRP A 145 10.69 -6.61 18.32
C TRP A 145 9.66 -7.05 19.35
N TRP A 146 8.72 -7.80 18.90
CA TRP A 146 7.80 -8.50 19.77
C TRP A 146 8.61 -9.50 20.59
N THR A 147 8.64 -9.33 21.89
CA THR A 147 9.11 -10.36 22.80
C THR A 147 7.97 -11.35 22.97
N PRO A 148 8.16 -12.64 22.62
CA PRO A 148 7.14 -13.63 22.90
C PRO A 148 6.85 -13.64 24.40
N SER A 149 5.65 -13.18 24.76
CA SER A 149 5.17 -13.27 26.14
C SER A 149 3.98 -14.22 26.20
N PRO A 150 3.72 -14.86 27.36
CA PRO A 150 2.56 -15.72 27.51
C PRO A 150 1.25 -15.06 27.16
N GLU A 151 1.11 -13.74 27.40
CA GLU A 151 -0.07 -12.94 27.09
C GLU A 151 -0.26 -12.74 25.58
N ALA A 152 0.81 -12.81 24.83
CA ALA A 152 0.78 -12.62 23.38
C ALA A 152 0.36 -13.88 22.61
N VAL A 153 0.49 -15.06 23.21
CA VAL A 153 0.13 -16.32 22.57
C VAL A 153 -1.33 -16.37 22.13
N PRO A 154 -2.32 -15.89 22.92
CA PRO A 154 -3.72 -15.82 22.48
C PRO A 154 -3.96 -14.90 21.28
N LEU A 155 -3.10 -13.89 21.06
CA LEU A 155 -3.21 -12.95 19.94
C LEU A 155 -2.66 -13.53 18.63
N THR A 156 -1.75 -14.49 18.72
CA THR A 156 -1.06 -15.10 17.56
C THR A 156 -1.55 -16.50 17.25
N ALA A 157 -2.04 -17.24 18.25
CA ALA A 157 -2.57 -18.58 18.08
C ALA A 157 -4.10 -18.52 17.85
N PRO A 158 -4.60 -19.13 16.77
CA PRO A 158 -5.99 -18.97 16.36
C PRO A 158 -7.00 -19.61 17.32
N VAL A 159 -6.65 -20.70 18.01
CA VAL A 159 -7.55 -21.42 18.91
C VAL A 159 -6.75 -22.16 19.98
N ALA A 160 -7.19 -22.10 21.24
CA ALA A 160 -6.67 -22.98 22.29
C ALA A 160 -7.10 -24.42 22.00
N GLU A 161 -6.14 -25.32 21.86
CA GLU A 161 -6.42 -26.73 21.56
C GLU A 161 -6.93 -27.51 22.77
N HIS A 162 -6.60 -27.05 23.96
CA HIS A 162 -7.02 -27.70 25.21
C HIS A 162 -7.35 -26.67 26.29
N PRO A 163 -8.45 -26.84 27.03
CA PRO A 163 -8.92 -25.84 27.99
C PRO A 163 -7.94 -25.57 29.14
N LEU A 164 -7.15 -26.58 29.56
CA LEU A 164 -6.16 -26.41 30.61
C LEU A 164 -4.73 -26.19 30.09
N LEU A 165 -4.37 -26.81 28.97
CA LEU A 165 -3.01 -26.75 28.43
C LEU A 165 -2.81 -25.57 27.49
N GLY A 166 -3.89 -25.02 26.95
CA GLY A 166 -3.85 -23.86 26.06
C GLY A 166 -3.42 -24.19 24.65
N PHE A 167 -2.34 -23.55 24.18
CA PHE A 167 -1.86 -23.60 22.81
C PHE A 167 -0.65 -24.51 22.67
N ARG A 168 -0.57 -25.26 21.58
CA ARG A 168 0.62 -26.05 21.27
C ARG A 168 1.74 -25.11 20.81
N VAL A 169 2.93 -25.27 21.36
CA VAL A 169 4.11 -24.47 21.05
C VAL A 169 5.06 -25.28 20.17
N GLY A 170 5.29 -24.79 18.95
CA GLY A 170 6.22 -25.40 18.01
C GLY A 170 5.74 -26.73 17.43
N GLN A 171 6.67 -27.42 16.76
CA GLN A 171 6.44 -28.73 16.14
C GLN A 171 6.77 -29.90 17.06
N ALA A 172 7.27 -29.64 18.26
CA ALA A 172 7.63 -30.69 19.21
C ALA A 172 6.37 -31.31 19.83
N PRO A 173 6.22 -32.64 19.82
CA PRO A 173 5.09 -33.28 20.41
C PRO A 173 5.08 -33.10 21.96
N GLY A 174 3.93 -32.70 22.51
CA GLY A 174 3.72 -32.62 23.94
C GLY A 174 4.11 -31.30 24.63
N THR A 175 4.46 -30.25 23.88
CA THR A 175 4.74 -28.94 24.47
C THR A 175 3.55 -27.99 24.28
N TRP A 176 3.04 -27.49 25.41
CA TRP A 176 1.87 -26.61 25.47
C TRP A 176 2.19 -25.38 26.29
N GLN A 177 1.52 -24.27 25.97
CA GLN A 177 1.65 -23.03 26.71
C GLN A 177 0.27 -22.41 26.94
N ARG A 178 0.04 -21.95 28.17
CA ARG A 178 -1.13 -21.16 28.56
C ARG A 178 -0.71 -20.09 29.54
N HIS A 179 -1.29 -18.92 29.38
CA HIS A 179 -1.24 -17.86 30.38
C HIS A 179 -2.30 -18.16 31.43
N LEU A 180 -1.90 -18.18 32.69
CA LEU A 180 -2.78 -18.36 33.82
C LEU A 180 -2.78 -17.10 34.66
N ASP A 181 -3.94 -16.48 34.81
CA ASP A 181 -4.15 -15.37 35.72
C ASP A 181 -5.48 -15.48 36.45
N THR A 182 -5.65 -14.71 37.51
CA THR A 182 -6.84 -14.76 38.36
C THR A 182 -8.08 -14.13 37.72
N ALA A 183 -7.91 -13.35 36.64
CA ALA A 183 -9.02 -12.78 35.90
C ALA A 183 -9.64 -13.82 34.94
N ALA A 184 -8.77 -14.61 34.27
CA ALA A 184 -9.19 -15.68 33.38
C ALA A 184 -9.62 -16.94 34.16
N GLU A 185 -8.97 -17.21 35.30
CA GLU A 185 -9.15 -18.42 36.14
C GLU A 185 -9.34 -17.99 37.59
N PRO A 186 -10.56 -17.58 38.01
CA PRO A 186 -10.82 -17.05 39.36
C PRO A 186 -10.46 -18.01 40.49
N TRP A 187 -10.47 -19.33 40.25
CA TRP A 187 -10.11 -20.35 41.23
C TRP A 187 -8.61 -20.31 41.62
N LEU A 188 -7.75 -19.66 40.81
CA LEU A 188 -6.34 -19.47 41.16
C LEU A 188 -6.15 -18.50 42.34
N ALA A 189 -7.13 -17.65 42.63
CA ALA A 189 -7.05 -16.72 43.76
C ALA A 189 -7.04 -17.45 45.13
N ASP A 190 -7.52 -18.68 45.17
CA ASP A 190 -7.55 -19.49 46.42
C ASP A 190 -6.23 -20.24 46.66
N HIS A 191 -5.28 -20.16 45.74
CA HIS A 191 -3.97 -20.79 45.85
C HIS A 191 -2.89 -19.72 46.12
N SER A 192 -2.84 -19.19 47.31
CA SER A 192 -1.80 -18.28 47.82
C SER A 192 -0.83 -19.00 48.76
#